data_56732b06d0bd71e2585c97672862b731
#
_entry.id   56732b06d0bd71e2585c97672862b731
#
_cell.length_a   1.000
_cell.length_b   1.000
_cell.length_c   1.000
_cell.angle_alpha   90.00
_cell.angle_beta   90.00
_cell.angle_gamma   90.00
#
_symmetry.space_group_name_H-M   'P 1'
#
loop_
_entity.id
_entity.type
_entity.pdbx_description
1 polymer ?
#
loop_
_entity_poly.entity_id
_entity_poly.type
_entity_poly.pdbx_seq_one_letter_code
_entity_poly.pdbx_strand_id
1 'polypeptide(L)'
;MVQNQEMDVPELLEAASLLVPEEIATENDITVNDVWEYLTGDEWEVALGLLEELGDVRPLPLSFWENLATAAEQLRLEKSAAWCHWRCYETRYGIIRADLTLRPAGEARRRTPFSGAGVLRPMWTIGNRTPTGEPALDTARLWVEFTPFLAPGGQASVRLAPLDPSQWGHLRPGRVITMHEDRSVAGTAVVLEVHRPAATATT
;
A
#
# COMPACT_ATOMS: atom_id res chain seq x y z
N MET A 1 18.57 -32.83 -6.99
CA MET A 1 18.65 -31.45 -6.49
C MET A 1 18.21 -30.54 -7.64
N VAL A 2 16.96 -30.07 -7.59
CA VAL A 2 16.50 -29.05 -8.55
C VAL A 2 17.13 -27.75 -8.07
N GLN A 3 18.09 -27.20 -8.82
CA GLN A 3 18.53 -25.82 -8.64
C GLN A 3 17.27 -24.96 -8.90
N ASN A 4 16.75 -24.31 -7.86
CA ASN A 4 15.84 -23.20 -8.02
C ASN A 4 16.67 -22.12 -8.73
N GLN A 5 16.49 -21.98 -10.03
CA GLN A 5 17.10 -20.90 -10.79
C GLN A 5 16.38 -19.63 -10.32
N GLU A 6 17.06 -18.83 -9.52
CA GLU A 6 16.57 -17.52 -9.10
C GLU A 6 16.49 -16.66 -10.36
N MET A 7 15.29 -16.19 -10.71
CA MET A 7 15.10 -15.33 -11.90
C MET A 7 15.89 -14.04 -11.72
N ASP A 8 16.51 -13.59 -12.80
CA ASP A 8 17.21 -12.31 -12.82
C ASP A 8 16.23 -11.12 -13.05
N VAL A 9 16.73 -9.90 -12.94
CA VAL A 9 15.90 -8.70 -13.05
C VAL A 9 15.12 -8.63 -14.36
N PRO A 10 15.73 -8.82 -15.56
CA PRO A 10 14.99 -8.82 -16.82
C PRO A 10 13.84 -9.86 -16.83
N GLU A 11 14.13 -11.10 -16.43
CA GLU A 11 13.11 -12.17 -16.40
C GLU A 11 11.94 -11.84 -15.47
N LEU A 12 12.21 -11.23 -14.31
CA LEU A 12 11.19 -10.79 -13.36
C LEU A 12 10.30 -9.68 -13.95
N LEU A 13 10.90 -8.68 -14.59
CA LEU A 13 10.16 -7.57 -15.19
C LEU A 13 9.37 -8.01 -16.42
N GLU A 14 9.93 -8.89 -17.25
CA GLU A 14 9.21 -9.54 -18.36
C GLU A 14 8.01 -10.33 -17.84
N ALA A 15 8.21 -11.18 -16.82
CA ALA A 15 7.12 -11.94 -16.22
C ALA A 15 6.03 -11.05 -15.62
N ALA A 16 6.38 -9.91 -15.03
CA ALA A 16 5.43 -8.94 -14.53
C ALA A 16 4.66 -8.26 -15.68
N SER A 17 5.35 -7.83 -16.74
CA SER A 17 4.73 -7.14 -17.89
C SER A 17 3.67 -8.00 -18.58
N LEU A 18 3.90 -9.31 -18.67
CA LEU A 18 2.93 -10.27 -19.24
C LEU A 18 1.64 -10.40 -18.42
N LEU A 19 1.62 -9.93 -17.17
CA LEU A 19 0.43 -9.91 -16.33
C LEU A 19 -0.38 -8.61 -16.45
N VAL A 20 0.13 -7.63 -17.19
CA VAL A 20 -0.55 -6.37 -17.46
C VAL A 20 -1.37 -6.51 -18.75
N PRO A 21 -2.69 -6.37 -18.69
CA PRO A 21 -3.52 -6.36 -19.89
C PRO A 21 -3.17 -5.22 -20.83
N GLU A 22 -3.15 -5.49 -22.14
CA GLU A 22 -2.75 -4.51 -23.17
C GLU A 22 -3.63 -3.25 -23.21
N GLU A 23 -4.88 -3.35 -22.77
CA GLU A 23 -5.82 -2.23 -22.72
C GLU A 23 -5.58 -1.27 -21.55
N ILE A 24 -4.66 -1.57 -20.63
CA ILE A 24 -4.33 -0.69 -19.53
C ILE A 24 -3.39 0.40 -20.02
N ALA A 25 -3.78 1.65 -19.73
CA ALA A 25 -2.91 2.83 -19.88
C ALA A 25 -3.04 3.71 -18.62
N THR A 26 -1.96 4.37 -18.25
CA THR A 26 -1.95 5.38 -17.19
C THR A 26 -2.61 6.68 -17.67
N GLU A 27 -2.78 7.66 -16.77
CA GLU A 27 -3.27 9.00 -17.13
C GLU A 27 -2.36 9.73 -18.13
N ASN A 28 -1.09 9.30 -18.26
CA ASN A 28 -0.11 9.84 -19.20
C ASN A 28 0.04 8.97 -20.46
N ASP A 29 -0.95 8.13 -20.76
CA ASP A 29 -0.97 7.22 -21.90
C ASP A 29 0.17 6.17 -21.91
N ILE A 30 0.82 5.91 -20.78
CA ILE A 30 1.83 4.85 -20.63
C ILE A 30 1.15 3.50 -20.67
N THR A 31 1.66 2.60 -21.50
CA THR A 31 1.16 1.25 -21.72
C THR A 31 2.24 0.20 -21.43
N VAL A 32 1.89 -1.08 -21.48
CA VAL A 32 2.87 -2.17 -21.36
C VAL A 32 3.86 -2.19 -22.52
N ASN A 33 3.53 -1.63 -23.69
CA ASN A 33 4.46 -1.53 -24.82
C ASN A 33 5.62 -0.58 -24.50
N ASP A 34 5.38 0.51 -23.80
CA ASP A 34 6.42 1.43 -23.37
C ASP A 34 7.39 0.72 -22.41
N VAL A 35 6.90 -0.17 -21.54
CA VAL A 35 7.77 -1.00 -20.67
C VAL A 35 8.70 -1.87 -21.50
N TRP A 36 8.20 -2.51 -22.59
CA TRP A 36 9.04 -3.34 -23.46
C TRP A 36 10.15 -2.57 -24.16
N GLU A 37 9.93 -1.30 -24.51
CA GLU A 37 10.97 -0.45 -25.09
C GLU A 37 12.14 -0.28 -24.10
N TYR A 38 11.86 -0.01 -22.82
CA TYR A 38 12.89 0.13 -21.79
C TYR A 38 13.58 -1.20 -21.43
N LEU A 39 12.83 -2.32 -21.41
CA LEU A 39 13.42 -3.65 -21.20
C LEU A 39 14.43 -4.01 -22.29
N THR A 40 14.13 -3.70 -23.56
CA THR A 40 15.06 -3.93 -24.68
C THR A 40 16.29 -3.02 -24.65
N GLY A 41 16.21 -1.89 -23.97
CA GLY A 41 17.30 -0.94 -23.76
C GLY A 41 18.12 -1.17 -22.49
N ASP A 42 17.87 -2.25 -21.74
CA ASP A 42 18.47 -2.54 -20.43
C ASP A 42 18.21 -1.44 -19.36
N GLU A 43 17.13 -0.66 -19.53
CA GLU A 43 16.74 0.42 -18.63
C GLU A 43 15.77 -0.08 -17.55
N TRP A 44 16.19 -1.06 -16.75
CA TRP A 44 15.34 -1.82 -15.86
C TRP A 44 14.70 -1.03 -14.72
N GLU A 45 15.41 -0.01 -14.21
CA GLU A 45 14.85 0.88 -13.18
C GLU A 45 13.66 1.69 -13.71
N VAL A 46 13.72 2.13 -14.97
CA VAL A 46 12.64 2.85 -15.64
C VAL A 46 11.47 1.90 -15.90
N ALA A 47 11.75 0.71 -16.47
CA ALA A 47 10.73 -0.31 -16.72
C ALA A 47 9.98 -0.71 -15.45
N LEU A 48 10.69 -0.87 -14.32
CA LEU A 48 10.08 -1.15 -13.03
C LEU A 48 9.15 -0.02 -12.58
N GLY A 49 9.59 1.24 -12.69
CA GLY A 49 8.77 2.40 -12.34
C GLY A 49 7.48 2.49 -13.17
N LEU A 50 7.55 2.22 -14.48
CA LEU A 50 6.37 2.19 -15.35
C LEU A 50 5.41 1.05 -14.99
N LEU A 51 5.94 -0.12 -14.62
CA LEU A 51 5.11 -1.23 -14.15
C LEU A 51 4.42 -0.89 -12.82
N GLU A 52 5.09 -0.19 -11.89
CA GLU A 52 4.45 0.29 -10.67
C GLU A 52 3.25 1.22 -10.98
N GLU A 53 3.42 2.17 -11.91
CA GLU A 53 2.34 3.07 -12.35
C GLU A 53 1.18 2.31 -13.00
N LEU A 54 1.46 1.36 -13.89
CA LEU A 54 0.44 0.52 -14.52
C LEU A 54 -0.32 -0.33 -13.49
N GLY A 55 0.38 -0.82 -12.46
CA GLY A 55 -0.21 -1.57 -11.36
C GLY A 55 -1.13 -0.75 -10.46
N ASP A 56 -1.08 0.58 -10.52
CA ASP A 56 -1.98 1.47 -9.78
C ASP A 56 -3.28 1.76 -10.53
N VAL A 57 -3.33 1.54 -11.84
CA VAL A 57 -4.52 1.81 -12.67
C VAL A 57 -5.66 0.86 -12.30
N ARG A 58 -5.37 -0.42 -12.09
CA ARG A 58 -6.35 -1.42 -11.68
C ARG A 58 -5.71 -2.58 -10.91
N PRO A 59 -6.47 -3.36 -10.13
CA PRO A 59 -5.94 -4.51 -9.40
C PRO A 59 -5.27 -5.52 -10.34
N LEU A 60 -4.01 -5.85 -10.07
CA LEU A 60 -3.24 -6.88 -10.75
C LEU A 60 -2.99 -8.08 -9.81
N PRO A 61 -2.66 -9.27 -10.35
CA PRO A 61 -2.42 -10.47 -9.56
C PRO A 61 -1.28 -10.29 -8.55
N LEU A 62 -1.29 -11.09 -7.48
CA LEU A 62 -0.24 -11.05 -6.46
C LEU A 62 1.16 -11.29 -7.06
N SER A 63 1.29 -12.23 -7.99
CA SER A 63 2.54 -12.56 -8.66
C SER A 63 3.17 -11.37 -9.40
N PHE A 64 2.36 -10.44 -9.90
CA PHE A 64 2.85 -9.18 -10.46
C PHE A 64 3.69 -8.40 -9.44
N TRP A 65 3.11 -8.14 -8.26
CA TRP A 65 3.79 -7.41 -7.21
C TRP A 65 4.95 -8.17 -6.58
N GLU A 66 4.88 -9.51 -6.51
CA GLU A 66 5.97 -10.35 -6.03
C GLU A 66 7.19 -10.28 -6.96
N ASN A 67 6.98 -10.31 -8.28
CA ASN A 67 8.04 -10.15 -9.26
C ASN A 67 8.69 -8.76 -9.16
N LEU A 68 7.88 -7.69 -9.07
CA LEU A 68 8.41 -6.34 -8.91
C LEU A 68 9.16 -6.15 -7.59
N ALA A 69 8.67 -6.72 -6.48
CA ALA A 69 9.37 -6.65 -5.19
C ALA A 69 10.76 -7.29 -5.29
N THR A 70 10.85 -8.48 -5.88
CA THR A 70 12.13 -9.19 -6.06
C THR A 70 13.07 -8.41 -7.00
N ALA A 71 12.57 -7.88 -8.12
CA ALA A 71 13.37 -7.06 -9.02
C ALA A 71 13.89 -5.80 -8.34
N ALA A 72 13.03 -5.09 -7.59
CA ALA A 72 13.40 -3.88 -6.85
C ALA A 72 14.47 -4.17 -5.77
N GLU A 73 14.40 -5.32 -5.08
CA GLU A 73 15.41 -5.75 -4.12
C GLU A 73 16.76 -6.03 -4.80
N GLN A 74 16.75 -6.74 -5.94
CA GLN A 74 17.97 -7.02 -6.70
C GLN A 74 18.62 -5.74 -7.23
N LEU A 75 17.82 -4.76 -7.68
CA LEU A 75 18.25 -3.43 -8.11
C LEU A 75 18.63 -2.49 -6.94
N ARG A 76 18.39 -2.91 -5.68
CA ARG A 76 18.59 -2.10 -4.47
C ARG A 76 17.78 -0.81 -4.43
N LEU A 77 16.58 -0.83 -5.00
CA LEU A 77 15.62 0.26 -5.01
C LEU A 77 14.72 0.18 -3.77
N GLU A 78 15.22 0.61 -2.62
CA GLU A 78 14.55 0.43 -1.31
C GLU A 78 13.11 0.95 -1.27
N LYS A 79 12.83 2.09 -1.93
CA LYS A 79 11.47 2.68 -1.97
C LYS A 79 10.51 1.82 -2.78
N SER A 80 10.91 1.39 -3.98
CA SER A 80 10.13 0.51 -4.84
C SER A 80 9.92 -0.85 -4.18
N ALA A 81 10.95 -1.43 -3.58
CA ALA A 81 10.82 -2.68 -2.84
C ALA A 81 9.78 -2.54 -1.69
N ALA A 82 9.88 -1.48 -0.88
CA ALA A 82 8.91 -1.22 0.19
C ALA A 82 7.50 -1.05 -0.33
N TRP A 83 7.31 -0.34 -1.46
CA TRP A 83 6.03 -0.16 -2.12
C TRP A 83 5.47 -1.47 -2.66
N CYS A 84 6.25 -2.24 -3.41
CA CYS A 84 5.83 -3.52 -3.97
C CYS A 84 5.45 -4.52 -2.87
N HIS A 85 6.21 -4.60 -1.76
CA HIS A 85 5.83 -5.40 -0.59
C HIS A 85 4.53 -4.92 0.06
N TRP A 86 4.30 -3.62 0.11
CA TRP A 86 3.03 -3.06 0.56
C TRP A 86 1.89 -3.54 -0.33
N ARG A 87 2.05 -3.47 -1.66
CA ARG A 87 1.05 -3.92 -2.64
C ARG A 87 0.81 -5.42 -2.58
N CYS A 88 1.85 -6.24 -2.31
CA CYS A 88 1.66 -7.66 -2.02
C CYS A 88 0.74 -7.88 -0.82
N TYR A 89 0.92 -7.10 0.25
CA TYR A 89 0.05 -7.19 1.42
C TYR A 89 -1.40 -6.79 1.06
N GLU A 90 -1.59 -5.67 0.36
CA GLU A 90 -2.90 -5.21 -0.08
C GLU A 90 -3.64 -6.26 -0.88
N THR A 91 -2.95 -6.88 -1.84
CA THR A 91 -3.54 -7.91 -2.72
C THR A 91 -3.97 -9.14 -1.92
N ARG A 92 -3.22 -9.54 -0.90
CA ARG A 92 -3.53 -10.70 -0.06
C ARG A 92 -4.63 -10.45 0.96
N TYR A 93 -4.64 -9.29 1.60
CA TYR A 93 -5.44 -9.03 2.80
C TYR A 93 -6.42 -7.87 2.65
N GLY A 94 -6.34 -7.12 1.56
CA GLY A 94 -7.10 -5.90 1.36
C GLY A 94 -6.52 -4.71 2.14
N ILE A 95 -7.05 -3.54 1.87
CA ILE A 95 -6.69 -2.28 2.54
C ILE A 95 -7.90 -1.36 2.69
N ILE A 96 -7.71 -0.32 3.48
CA ILE A 96 -8.67 0.77 3.63
C ILE A 96 -7.97 2.05 3.20
N ARG A 97 -8.53 2.75 2.22
CA ARG A 97 -8.12 4.11 1.87
C ARG A 97 -8.93 5.10 2.68
N ALA A 98 -8.26 6.12 3.21
CA ALA A 98 -8.91 7.13 4.02
C ALA A 98 -8.22 8.48 3.88
N ASP A 99 -8.95 9.58 4.11
CA ASP A 99 -8.38 10.91 4.28
C ASP A 99 -8.08 11.15 5.75
N LEU A 100 -6.79 11.21 6.08
CA LEU A 100 -6.29 11.44 7.44
C LEU A 100 -6.01 12.92 7.66
N THR A 101 -6.57 13.46 8.74
CA THR A 101 -6.22 14.78 9.27
C THR A 101 -5.57 14.60 10.64
N LEU A 102 -4.32 15.01 10.77
CA LEU A 102 -3.59 15.00 12.04
C LEU A 102 -3.93 16.21 12.89
N ARG A 103 -3.91 16.02 14.21
CA ARG A 103 -3.98 17.14 15.15
C ARG A 103 -2.74 18.01 15.06
N PRO A 104 -2.87 19.34 15.27
CA PRO A 104 -1.71 20.24 15.39
C PRO A 104 -0.75 19.83 16.50
N ALA A 105 0.52 20.17 16.36
CA ALA A 105 1.57 19.84 17.34
C ALA A 105 1.29 20.34 18.76
N GLY A 106 0.49 21.41 18.92
CA GLY A 106 0.05 21.92 20.22
C GLY A 106 -1.03 21.10 20.91
N GLU A 107 -1.79 20.29 20.14
CA GLU A 107 -2.93 19.52 20.62
C GLU A 107 -2.68 18.01 20.64
N ALA A 108 -1.60 17.55 20.01
CA ALA A 108 -1.19 16.17 19.93
C ALA A 108 0.18 15.95 20.59
N ARG A 109 0.50 14.70 20.92
CA ARG A 109 1.80 14.33 21.44
C ARG A 109 2.91 14.46 20.39
N ARG A 110 2.59 14.13 19.13
CA ARG A 110 3.53 14.20 18.01
C ARG A 110 3.84 15.66 17.65
N ARG A 111 5.14 15.95 17.59
CA ARG A 111 5.67 17.29 17.25
C ARG A 111 6.47 17.29 15.95
N THR A 112 6.84 16.11 15.44
CA THR A 112 7.66 15.96 14.24
C THR A 112 6.89 15.18 13.17
N PRO A 113 7.17 15.43 11.88
CA PRO A 113 6.65 14.61 10.80
C PRO A 113 7.03 13.12 10.97
N PHE A 114 6.23 12.22 10.41
CA PHE A 114 6.57 10.81 10.31
C PHE A 114 6.69 10.39 8.85
N SER A 115 7.47 9.32 8.62
CA SER A 115 7.62 8.73 7.29
C SER A 115 6.32 8.11 6.81
N GLY A 116 5.94 8.43 5.57
CA GLY A 116 4.76 7.85 4.90
C GLY A 116 4.92 6.41 4.41
N ALA A 117 6.12 5.81 4.52
CA ALA A 117 6.46 4.54 3.89
C ALA A 117 6.00 3.27 4.67
N GLY A 118 4.84 3.32 5.31
CA GLY A 118 4.23 2.13 5.93
C GLY A 118 4.91 1.59 7.19
N VAL A 119 5.85 2.35 7.78
CA VAL A 119 6.58 1.94 9.00
C VAL A 119 5.74 2.16 10.25
N LEU A 120 4.95 3.25 10.28
CA LEU A 120 4.12 3.60 11.42
C LEU A 120 2.96 2.60 11.59
N ARG A 121 2.72 2.19 12.83
CA ARG A 121 1.66 1.26 13.25
C ARG A 121 0.80 1.88 14.34
N PRO A 122 0.01 2.91 14.02
CA PRO A 122 -0.86 3.54 15.01
C PRO A 122 -2.01 2.63 15.42
N MET A 123 -2.58 2.92 16.57
CA MET A 123 -3.82 2.32 17.02
C MET A 123 -5.00 3.15 16.51
N TRP A 124 -6.12 2.48 16.29
CA TRP A 124 -7.34 3.07 15.73
C TRP A 124 -8.57 2.69 16.53
N THR A 125 -9.42 3.66 16.81
CA THR A 125 -10.81 3.39 17.21
C THR A 125 -11.66 3.36 15.94
N ILE A 126 -12.18 2.18 15.62
CA ILE A 126 -12.96 1.92 14.40
C ILE A 126 -14.44 1.58 14.68
N GLY A 127 -14.85 1.69 15.94
CA GLY A 127 -16.21 1.39 16.40
C GLY A 127 -16.34 0.06 17.13
N ASN A 128 -15.28 -0.75 17.18
CA ASN A 128 -15.25 -1.97 17.98
C ASN A 128 -15.27 -1.65 19.49
N ARG A 129 -15.76 -2.61 20.28
CA ARG A 129 -15.81 -2.52 21.73
C ARG A 129 -15.14 -3.72 22.37
N THR A 130 -14.53 -3.49 23.53
CA THR A 130 -14.02 -4.56 24.39
C THR A 130 -15.19 -5.32 25.03
N PRO A 131 -14.95 -6.51 25.62
CA PRO A 131 -15.98 -7.22 26.41
C PRO A 131 -16.56 -6.39 27.57
N THR A 132 -15.83 -5.39 28.05
CA THR A 132 -16.28 -4.45 29.10
C THR A 132 -17.08 -3.26 28.54
N GLY A 133 -17.26 -3.19 27.21
CA GLY A 133 -18.03 -2.14 26.52
C GLY A 133 -17.25 -0.86 26.20
N GLU A 134 -15.94 -0.80 26.52
CA GLU A 134 -15.08 0.33 26.19
C GLU A 134 -14.67 0.30 24.70
N PRO A 135 -14.28 1.44 24.09
CA PRO A 135 -13.75 1.44 22.74
C PRO A 135 -12.50 0.54 22.64
N ALA A 136 -12.52 -0.41 21.71
CA ALA A 136 -11.34 -1.21 21.39
C ALA A 136 -10.38 -0.42 20.51
N LEU A 137 -9.08 -0.72 20.66
CA LEU A 137 -8.02 -0.16 19.83
C LEU A 137 -7.48 -1.24 18.90
N ASP A 138 -7.69 -1.05 17.62
CA ASP A 138 -7.23 -1.93 16.56
C ASP A 138 -5.99 -1.33 15.89
N THR A 139 -5.05 -2.16 15.43
CA THR A 139 -3.79 -1.68 14.85
C THR A 139 -3.79 -1.86 13.35
N ALA A 140 -3.36 -0.83 12.63
CA ALA A 140 -3.07 -0.91 11.20
C ALA A 140 -1.75 -0.22 10.88
N ARG A 141 -0.99 -0.76 9.92
CA ARG A 141 0.13 -0.04 9.30
C ARG A 141 -0.45 1.08 8.45
N LEU A 142 0.31 2.17 8.32
CA LEU A 142 -0.13 3.36 7.60
C LEU A 142 0.88 3.72 6.51
N TRP A 143 0.40 3.80 5.27
CA TRP A 143 1.13 4.37 4.12
C TRP A 143 0.49 5.70 3.73
N VAL A 144 1.31 6.75 3.55
CA VAL A 144 0.84 8.06 3.10
C VAL A 144 1.02 8.14 1.59
N GLU A 145 -0.07 8.47 0.88
CA GLU A 145 -0.03 8.63 -0.58
C GLU A 145 0.57 9.99 -0.96
N PHE A 146 1.31 10.02 -2.06
CA PHE A 146 1.83 11.22 -2.74
C PHE A 146 2.79 12.11 -1.93
N THR A 147 3.14 11.78 -0.70
CA THR A 147 4.13 12.52 0.08
C THR A 147 4.97 11.59 0.94
N PRO A 148 6.28 11.81 1.01
CA PRO A 148 7.16 10.96 1.82
C PRO A 148 7.00 11.15 3.33
N PHE A 149 6.41 12.27 3.76
CA PHE A 149 6.24 12.60 5.17
C PHE A 149 4.91 13.31 5.41
N LEU A 150 4.30 13.06 6.58
CA LEU A 150 3.12 13.79 7.05
C LEU A 150 3.44 14.52 8.36
N ALA A 151 3.27 15.85 8.36
CA ALA A 151 3.51 16.70 9.52
C ALA A 151 2.29 16.79 10.44
N PRO A 152 2.47 17.06 11.75
CA PRO A 152 1.38 17.41 12.65
C PRO A 152 0.53 18.56 12.09
N GLY A 153 -0.80 18.45 12.18
CA GLY A 153 -1.74 19.39 11.57
C GLY A 153 -1.95 19.21 10.06
N GLY A 154 -1.17 18.32 9.42
CA GLY A 154 -1.31 18.02 8.00
C GLY A 154 -2.48 17.09 7.69
N GLN A 155 -2.85 17.08 6.40
CA GLN A 155 -3.86 16.18 5.84
C GLN A 155 -3.27 15.46 4.64
N ALA A 156 -3.59 14.17 4.49
CA ALA A 156 -3.21 13.37 3.35
C ALA A 156 -4.13 12.17 3.17
N SER A 157 -4.24 11.70 1.93
CA SER A 157 -4.79 10.38 1.65
C SER A 157 -3.81 9.31 2.13
N VAL A 158 -4.35 8.30 2.80
CA VAL A 158 -3.57 7.21 3.40
C VAL A 158 -4.15 5.85 3.06
N ARG A 159 -3.28 4.86 3.03
CA ARG A 159 -3.64 3.45 2.95
C ARG A 159 -3.38 2.80 4.30
N LEU A 160 -4.39 2.12 4.82
CA LEU A 160 -4.33 1.42 6.09
C LEU A 160 -4.33 -0.08 5.83
N ALA A 161 -3.29 -0.75 6.31
CA ALA A 161 -3.14 -2.21 6.27
C ALA A 161 -3.39 -2.78 7.68
N PRO A 162 -4.60 -3.27 7.98
CA PRO A 162 -4.95 -3.84 9.29
C PRO A 162 -4.06 -5.02 9.64
N LEU A 163 -3.60 -5.11 10.90
CA LEU A 163 -2.88 -6.30 11.36
C LEU A 163 -3.81 -7.49 11.60
N ASP A 164 -5.07 -7.21 11.95
CA ASP A 164 -6.16 -8.19 11.97
C ASP A 164 -7.31 -7.70 11.06
N PRO A 165 -7.32 -8.06 9.77
CA PRO A 165 -8.33 -7.62 8.82
C PRO A 165 -9.77 -7.99 9.22
N SER A 166 -9.96 -9.06 10.02
CA SER A 166 -11.29 -9.51 10.45
C SER A 166 -12.03 -8.47 11.27
N GLN A 167 -11.32 -7.66 12.05
CA GLN A 167 -11.89 -6.62 12.91
C GLN A 167 -12.40 -5.41 12.11
N TRP A 168 -11.89 -5.22 10.89
CA TRP A 168 -12.15 -4.04 10.06
C TRP A 168 -13.25 -4.26 9.01
N GLY A 169 -13.79 -5.46 8.90
CA GLY A 169 -14.74 -5.85 7.85
C GLY A 169 -16.08 -5.10 7.85
N HIS A 170 -16.42 -4.41 8.95
CA HIS A 170 -17.65 -3.62 9.11
C HIS A 170 -17.52 -2.19 8.58
N LEU A 171 -16.30 -1.71 8.29
CA LEU A 171 -16.09 -0.36 7.78
C LEU A 171 -16.71 -0.17 6.39
N ARG A 172 -17.13 1.08 6.14
CA ARG A 172 -17.74 1.52 4.87
C ARG A 172 -17.25 2.93 4.54
N PRO A 173 -17.27 3.34 3.28
CA PRO A 173 -16.99 4.73 2.88
C PRO A 173 -17.83 5.73 3.68
N GLY A 174 -17.23 6.87 4.02
CA GLY A 174 -17.81 7.92 4.85
C GLY A 174 -17.71 7.69 6.36
N ARG A 175 -17.27 6.51 6.82
CA ARG A 175 -17.07 6.26 8.24
C ARG A 175 -15.86 7.04 8.76
N VAL A 176 -16.06 7.73 9.89
CA VAL A 176 -14.97 8.40 10.61
C VAL A 176 -14.33 7.41 11.60
N ILE A 177 -13.01 7.33 11.56
CA ILE A 177 -12.19 6.53 12.48
C ILE A 177 -11.16 7.44 13.14
N THR A 178 -10.69 7.07 14.32
CA THR A 178 -9.77 7.91 15.11
C THR A 178 -8.44 7.24 15.28
N MET A 179 -7.37 7.95 14.91
CA MET A 179 -5.98 7.55 15.11
C MET A 179 -5.51 7.89 16.52
N HIS A 180 -4.82 6.96 17.15
CA HIS A 180 -4.24 7.12 18.48
C HIS A 180 -2.73 6.86 18.48
N GLU A 181 -2.00 7.66 19.25
CA GLU A 181 -0.63 7.40 19.65
C GLU A 181 -0.56 7.38 21.17
N ASP A 182 -0.06 6.28 21.75
CA ASP A 182 -0.01 6.08 23.21
C ASP A 182 -1.35 6.42 23.91
N ARG A 183 -2.47 5.96 23.37
CA ARG A 183 -3.84 6.23 23.86
C ARG A 183 -4.35 7.66 23.68
N SER A 184 -3.51 8.59 23.23
CA SER A 184 -3.94 9.97 22.92
C SER A 184 -4.44 10.06 21.48
N VAL A 185 -5.48 10.84 21.25
CA VAL A 185 -5.97 11.10 19.90
C VAL A 185 -4.93 11.88 19.12
N ALA A 186 -4.42 11.30 18.04
CA ALA A 186 -3.42 11.89 17.15
C ALA A 186 -4.04 12.47 15.88
N GLY A 187 -5.21 11.99 15.46
CA GLY A 187 -5.89 12.46 14.27
C GLY A 187 -7.22 11.76 14.05
N THR A 188 -7.90 12.14 12.98
CA THR A 188 -9.14 11.50 12.50
C THR A 188 -9.00 11.20 11.02
N ALA A 189 -9.60 10.10 10.57
CA ALA A 189 -9.63 9.77 9.15
C ALA A 189 -11.05 9.44 8.70
N VAL A 190 -11.37 9.88 7.48
CA VAL A 190 -12.63 9.54 6.80
C VAL A 190 -12.33 8.41 5.82
N VAL A 191 -12.97 7.27 5.97
CA VAL A 191 -12.84 6.13 5.06
C VAL A 191 -13.35 6.53 3.69
N LEU A 192 -12.52 6.38 2.66
CA LEU A 192 -12.87 6.62 1.26
C LEU A 192 -13.30 5.31 0.58
N GLU A 193 -12.49 4.28 0.74
CA GLU A 193 -12.66 2.99 0.08
C GLU A 193 -12.27 1.85 1.00
N VAL A 194 -12.89 0.69 0.81
CA VAL A 194 -12.54 -0.55 1.49
C VAL A 194 -12.29 -1.61 0.43
N HIS A 195 -11.02 -1.90 0.16
CA HIS A 195 -10.61 -2.95 -0.74
C HIS A 195 -10.50 -4.26 0.04
N ARG A 196 -11.30 -5.24 -0.35
CA ARG A 196 -11.23 -6.60 0.20
C ARG A 196 -10.28 -7.44 -0.64
N PRO A 197 -9.62 -8.44 -0.04
CA PRO A 197 -8.83 -9.38 -0.83
C PRO A 197 -9.73 -10.03 -1.89
N ALA A 198 -9.16 -10.28 -3.07
CA ALA A 198 -9.85 -11.07 -4.08
C ALA A 198 -10.22 -12.42 -3.43
N ALA A 199 -11.48 -12.82 -3.56
CA ALA A 199 -11.91 -14.13 -3.09
C ALA A 199 -10.99 -15.17 -3.72
N THR A 200 -10.22 -15.89 -2.91
CA THR A 200 -9.48 -17.07 -3.38
C THR A 200 -10.51 -18.02 -3.94
N ALA A 201 -10.49 -18.19 -5.27
CA ALA A 201 -11.29 -19.26 -5.90
C ALA A 201 -10.82 -20.57 -5.28
N THR A 202 -11.64 -21.13 -4.40
CA THR A 202 -11.44 -22.47 -3.87
C THR A 202 -11.61 -23.43 -5.04
N THR A 203 -10.50 -24.01 -5.51
CA THR A 203 -10.47 -25.10 -6.50
C THR A 203 -10.83 -26.39 -5.80
#